data_253c6d3f181696c51a1c0e0f567930e2
#
_entry.id   253c6d3f181696c51a1c0e0f567930e2
#
_cell.length_a   1.000
_cell.length_b   1.000
_cell.length_c   1.000
_cell.angle_alpha   90.00
_cell.angle_beta   90.00
_cell.angle_gamma   90.00
#
_symmetry.space_group_name_H-M   'P 1'
#
loop_
_entity.id
_entity.type
_entity.pdbx_description
1 polymer ?
#
loop_
_entity_poly.entity_id
_entity_poly.type
_entity_poly.pdbx_seq_one_letter_code
_entity_poly.pdbx_strand_id
1 'polypeptide(L)'
;QGVAVQFCLPKTAWPPTSLWQRFDKAAAAWQPRTAIAVLDKIIVRATAEKAYGHLVKAQIARGGLTIQISPDSLDAVAAQMAAEEQRAKSPVLRAVYATALGKLYAMQQRGINRKAYQQKSRDCFARALKDPDLLAKTQAKTYEPAVERRDMSKAFGGDLLHVVAGEAKEYGLLNRYYEAHGNRRAACLAACLDLRENHSDWLYTRSGKQHYQHAIDSLINVYQDLDECGELAIDHYEAMDEDAKDIVERRIRYIDWAIAKWGAWPRMNILRNKRTDLTAPQFNISLQERQMLPGKERKIHIN
;
A
#
# COMPACT_ATOMS: atom_id res chain seq x y z
N GLN A 1 -10.36 -16.67 14.90
CA GLN A 1 -10.47 -16.35 13.46
C GLN A 1 -9.07 -15.94 13.02
N GLY A 2 -8.40 -16.88 12.29
CA GLY A 2 -7.05 -16.67 11.78
C GLY A 2 -7.07 -15.62 10.68
N VAL A 3 -6.19 -14.63 10.80
CA VAL A 3 -5.92 -13.68 9.73
C VAL A 3 -5.19 -14.45 8.64
N ALA A 4 -5.90 -14.81 7.57
CA ALA A 4 -5.28 -15.34 6.38
C ALA A 4 -4.43 -14.21 5.76
N VAL A 5 -3.11 -14.37 5.82
CA VAL A 5 -2.20 -13.52 5.06
C VAL A 5 -2.42 -13.84 3.59
N GLN A 6 -3.20 -13.01 2.92
CA GLN A 6 -3.50 -13.15 1.51
C GLN A 6 -2.28 -12.62 0.74
N PHE A 7 -1.37 -13.51 0.40
CA PHE A 7 -0.30 -13.21 -0.54
C PHE A 7 -0.91 -13.15 -1.95
N CYS A 8 -1.29 -11.98 -2.42
CA CYS A 8 -1.57 -11.76 -3.84
C CYS A 8 -0.27 -11.96 -4.61
N LEU A 9 -0.19 -13.03 -5.39
CA LEU A 9 0.98 -13.39 -6.18
C LEU A 9 0.85 -12.85 -7.59
N PRO A 10 1.72 -11.93 -8.05
CA PRO A 10 1.73 -11.54 -9.45
C PRO A 10 2.15 -12.72 -10.32
N LYS A 11 1.49 -12.88 -11.45
CA LYS A 11 1.84 -13.86 -12.50
C LYS A 11 3.15 -13.44 -13.15
N THR A 12 4.28 -13.95 -12.69
CA THR A 12 5.60 -13.69 -13.28
C THR A 12 6.12 -14.87 -14.07
N ALA A 13 6.60 -14.58 -15.27
CA ALA A 13 7.19 -15.55 -16.19
C ALA A 13 8.67 -15.81 -15.83
N TRP A 14 8.91 -16.56 -14.76
CA TRP A 14 10.20 -17.20 -14.53
C TRP A 14 10.02 -18.71 -14.76
N PRO A 15 10.76 -19.31 -15.67
CA PRO A 15 10.70 -20.76 -15.77
C PRO A 15 11.40 -21.37 -14.52
N PRO A 16 10.78 -22.27 -13.80
CA PRO A 16 9.59 -22.96 -14.26
C PRO A 16 8.32 -22.46 -13.57
N THR A 17 7.44 -21.90 -14.36
CA THR A 17 6.03 -21.68 -14.05
C THR A 17 5.43 -22.86 -13.26
N SER A 18 5.91 -24.07 -13.51
CA SER A 18 5.45 -25.30 -12.86
C SER A 18 5.71 -25.33 -11.34
N LEU A 19 6.81 -24.79 -10.80
CA LEU A 19 7.07 -24.84 -9.36
C LEU A 19 6.20 -23.82 -8.60
N TRP A 20 6.07 -22.60 -9.09
CA TRP A 20 5.17 -21.62 -8.47
C TRP A 20 3.71 -22.07 -8.59
N GLN A 21 3.28 -22.61 -9.72
CA GLN A 21 1.94 -23.19 -9.89
C GLN A 21 1.67 -24.35 -8.91
N ARG A 22 2.68 -25.21 -8.69
CA ARG A 22 2.57 -26.29 -7.70
C ARG A 22 2.48 -25.76 -6.28
N PHE A 23 3.26 -24.71 -5.97
CA PHE A 23 3.15 -23.99 -4.70
C PHE A 23 1.75 -23.42 -4.51
N ASP A 24 1.25 -22.66 -5.49
CA ASP A 24 -0.09 -22.03 -5.46
C ASP A 24 -1.19 -23.08 -5.26
N LYS A 25 -1.09 -24.22 -5.95
CA LYS A 25 -2.03 -25.33 -5.80
C LYS A 25 -2.01 -25.92 -4.39
N ALA A 26 -0.82 -26.16 -3.84
CA ALA A 26 -0.67 -26.70 -2.49
C ALA A 26 -1.15 -25.69 -1.42
N ALA A 27 -0.86 -24.40 -1.60
CA ALA A 27 -1.31 -23.35 -0.70
C ALA A 27 -2.85 -23.19 -0.75
N ALA A 28 -3.46 -23.20 -1.93
CA ALA A 28 -4.91 -23.14 -2.11
C ALA A 28 -5.62 -24.37 -1.50
N ALA A 29 -4.97 -25.54 -1.53
CA ALA A 29 -5.48 -26.78 -0.93
C ALA A 29 -5.20 -26.90 0.59
N TRP A 30 -4.69 -25.83 1.24
CA TRP A 30 -4.31 -25.85 2.67
C TRP A 30 -3.35 -26.96 3.05
N GLN A 31 -2.37 -27.27 2.17
CA GLN A 31 -1.34 -28.27 2.37
C GLN A 31 0.02 -27.61 2.67
N PRO A 32 0.22 -27.03 3.87
CA PRO A 32 1.38 -26.19 4.15
C PRO A 32 2.71 -26.97 4.07
N ARG A 33 2.74 -28.23 4.49
CA ARG A 33 3.95 -29.06 4.38
C ARG A 33 4.36 -29.34 2.94
N THR A 34 3.38 -29.63 2.07
CA THR A 34 3.59 -29.79 0.63
C THR A 34 4.06 -28.51 0.00
N ALA A 35 3.45 -27.37 0.38
CA ALA A 35 3.85 -26.04 -0.09
C ALA A 35 5.30 -25.71 0.31
N ILE A 36 5.71 -25.99 1.55
CA ILE A 36 7.09 -25.82 2.03
C ILE A 36 8.07 -26.67 1.20
N ALA A 37 7.75 -27.95 0.94
CA ALA A 37 8.61 -28.82 0.14
C ALA A 37 8.80 -28.31 -1.30
N VAL A 38 7.79 -27.64 -1.87
CA VAL A 38 7.91 -26.98 -3.19
C VAL A 38 8.78 -25.74 -3.08
N LEU A 39 8.61 -24.91 -2.03
CA LEU A 39 9.43 -23.71 -1.80
C LEU A 39 10.91 -24.07 -1.61
N ASP A 40 11.23 -25.18 -0.93
CA ASP A 40 12.60 -25.65 -0.80
C ASP A 40 13.26 -25.92 -2.17
N LYS A 41 12.50 -26.49 -3.12
CA LYS A 41 12.98 -26.69 -4.50
C LYS A 41 13.19 -25.36 -5.24
N ILE A 42 12.29 -24.39 -5.02
CA ILE A 42 12.44 -23.05 -5.60
C ILE A 42 13.70 -22.36 -5.03
N ILE A 43 13.92 -22.45 -3.72
CA ILE A 43 15.10 -21.88 -3.05
C ILE A 43 16.40 -22.44 -3.63
N VAL A 44 16.51 -23.76 -3.72
CA VAL A 44 17.69 -24.41 -4.30
C VAL A 44 17.98 -23.91 -5.70
N ARG A 45 16.97 -23.89 -6.56
CA ARG A 45 17.11 -23.47 -7.94
C ARG A 45 17.41 -21.98 -8.07
N ALA A 46 16.65 -21.12 -7.37
CA ALA A 46 16.86 -19.69 -7.40
C ALA A 46 18.24 -19.27 -6.88
N THR A 47 18.78 -20.03 -5.92
CA THR A 47 20.15 -19.84 -5.42
C THR A 47 21.17 -20.17 -6.51
N ALA A 48 21.04 -21.31 -7.19
CA ALA A 48 21.93 -21.72 -8.26
C ALA A 48 21.92 -20.73 -9.45
N GLU A 49 20.75 -20.23 -9.81
CA GLU A 49 20.53 -19.30 -10.94
C GLU A 49 20.74 -17.83 -10.53
N LYS A 50 21.01 -17.52 -9.28
CA LYS A 50 21.11 -16.15 -8.73
C LYS A 50 19.85 -15.32 -8.99
N ALA A 51 18.69 -15.97 -9.04
CA ALA A 51 17.37 -15.36 -9.23
C ALA A 51 16.87 -14.79 -7.88
N TYR A 52 17.49 -13.71 -7.41
CA TYR A 52 17.31 -13.20 -6.05
C TYR A 52 15.86 -12.82 -5.70
N GLY A 53 15.10 -12.29 -6.66
CA GLY A 53 13.68 -12.00 -6.44
C GLY A 53 12.87 -13.24 -6.08
N HIS A 54 13.09 -14.34 -6.81
CA HIS A 54 12.44 -15.63 -6.53
C HIS A 54 12.96 -16.28 -5.25
N LEU A 55 14.27 -16.17 -4.98
CA LEU A 55 14.90 -16.67 -3.76
C LEU A 55 14.28 -16.03 -2.51
N VAL A 56 14.30 -14.70 -2.45
CA VAL A 56 13.77 -13.95 -1.29
C VAL A 56 12.28 -14.21 -1.12
N LYS A 57 11.50 -14.20 -2.21
CA LYS A 57 10.06 -14.53 -2.13
C LYS A 57 9.81 -15.92 -1.57
N ALA A 58 10.54 -16.92 -2.05
CA ALA A 58 10.38 -18.30 -1.58
C ALA A 58 10.76 -18.44 -0.09
N GLN A 59 11.81 -17.77 0.35
CA GLN A 59 12.23 -17.78 1.77
C GLN A 59 11.20 -17.09 2.67
N ILE A 60 10.64 -15.94 2.25
CA ILE A 60 9.57 -15.23 2.98
C ILE A 60 8.32 -16.13 3.08
N ALA A 61 7.89 -16.71 1.97
CA ALA A 61 6.71 -17.59 1.96
C ALA A 61 6.93 -18.84 2.84
N ARG A 62 8.11 -19.43 2.78
CA ARG A 62 8.48 -20.58 3.63
C ARG A 62 8.45 -20.21 5.11
N GLY A 63 9.04 -19.09 5.48
CA GLY A 63 9.02 -18.60 6.86
C GLY A 63 7.59 -18.33 7.35
N GLY A 64 6.75 -17.69 6.53
CA GLY A 64 5.35 -17.45 6.83
C GLY A 64 4.55 -18.73 7.08
N LEU A 65 4.71 -19.75 6.23
CA LEU A 65 4.06 -21.06 6.43
C LEU A 65 4.59 -21.78 7.68
N THR A 66 5.90 -21.69 7.96
CA THR A 66 6.50 -22.28 9.16
C THR A 66 5.90 -21.67 10.42
N ILE A 67 5.76 -20.36 10.49
CA ILE A 67 5.12 -19.63 11.59
C ILE A 67 3.63 -19.98 11.70
N GLN A 68 2.95 -20.14 10.57
CA GLN A 68 1.54 -20.54 10.56
C GLN A 68 1.33 -21.95 11.16
N ILE A 69 2.23 -22.88 10.88
CA ILE A 69 2.20 -24.22 11.46
C ILE A 69 2.58 -24.21 12.95
N SER A 70 3.61 -23.43 13.29
CA SER A 70 4.16 -23.34 14.64
C SER A 70 4.48 -21.87 14.96
N PRO A 71 3.57 -21.16 15.63
CA PRO A 71 3.77 -19.74 15.97
C PRO A 71 5.05 -19.45 16.76
N ASP A 72 5.51 -20.41 17.55
CA ASP A 72 6.74 -20.29 18.36
C ASP A 72 8.02 -20.28 17.51
N SER A 73 7.92 -20.60 16.21
CA SER A 73 9.06 -20.60 15.29
C SER A 73 9.47 -19.20 14.78
N LEU A 74 8.75 -18.14 15.15
CA LEU A 74 9.00 -16.77 14.67
C LEU A 74 10.46 -16.34 14.83
N ASP A 75 11.02 -16.51 16.04
CA ASP A 75 12.40 -16.08 16.31
C ASP A 75 13.41 -16.91 15.52
N ALA A 76 13.15 -18.20 15.32
CA ALA A 76 14.00 -19.07 14.50
C ALA A 76 13.95 -18.68 13.01
N VAL A 77 12.77 -18.38 12.49
CA VAL A 77 12.59 -17.87 11.10
C VAL A 77 13.29 -16.54 10.93
N ALA A 78 13.12 -15.62 11.87
CA ALA A 78 13.78 -14.31 11.85
C ALA A 78 15.31 -14.45 11.89
N ALA A 79 15.84 -15.34 12.74
CA ALA A 79 17.27 -15.60 12.82
C ALA A 79 17.83 -16.17 11.51
N GLN A 80 17.09 -17.06 10.84
CA GLN A 80 17.47 -17.57 9.53
C GLN A 80 17.52 -16.47 8.48
N MET A 81 16.51 -15.59 8.42
CA MET A 81 16.50 -14.47 7.49
C MET A 81 17.61 -13.45 7.78
N ALA A 82 17.93 -13.21 9.06
CA ALA A 82 19.04 -12.35 9.46
C ALA A 82 20.39 -12.95 9.04
N ALA A 83 20.55 -14.28 9.10
CA ALA A 83 21.73 -14.94 8.59
C ALA A 83 21.88 -14.79 7.06
N GLU A 84 20.80 -14.83 6.31
CA GLU A 84 20.80 -14.56 4.87
C GLU A 84 21.16 -13.08 4.57
N GLU A 85 20.65 -12.12 5.34
CA GLU A 85 21.03 -10.71 5.27
C GLU A 85 22.56 -10.55 5.42
N GLN A 86 23.16 -11.21 6.41
CA GLN A 86 24.58 -11.14 6.68
C GLN A 86 25.43 -11.81 5.59
N ARG A 87 24.97 -12.92 5.04
CA ARG A 87 25.66 -13.64 3.94
C ARG A 87 25.58 -12.92 2.60
N ALA A 88 24.59 -12.06 2.41
CA ALA A 88 24.38 -11.35 1.15
C ALA A 88 25.56 -10.44 0.85
N LYS A 89 26.22 -10.67 -0.30
CA LYS A 89 27.36 -9.87 -0.74
C LYS A 89 26.94 -8.49 -1.24
N SER A 90 25.78 -8.40 -1.86
CA SER A 90 25.25 -7.14 -2.39
C SER A 90 24.61 -6.32 -1.27
N PRO A 91 25.00 -5.03 -1.11
CA PRO A 91 24.33 -4.13 -0.16
C PRO A 91 22.84 -3.97 -0.44
N VAL A 92 22.42 -3.99 -1.71
CA VAL A 92 21.00 -3.92 -2.11
C VAL A 92 20.27 -5.16 -1.64
N LEU A 93 20.81 -6.36 -1.84
CA LEU A 93 20.19 -7.60 -1.38
C LEU A 93 20.10 -7.63 0.15
N ARG A 94 21.07 -7.10 0.88
CA ARG A 94 20.98 -6.90 2.34
C ARG A 94 19.82 -6.00 2.71
N ALA A 95 19.61 -4.89 2.02
CA ALA A 95 18.49 -3.99 2.25
C ALA A 95 17.14 -4.69 1.99
N VAL A 96 17.05 -5.54 0.97
CA VAL A 96 15.83 -6.34 0.68
C VAL A 96 15.55 -7.33 1.82
N TYR A 97 16.55 -8.05 2.33
CA TYR A 97 16.38 -8.93 3.49
C TYR A 97 16.01 -8.16 4.77
N ALA A 98 16.66 -7.03 5.03
CA ALA A 98 16.32 -6.17 6.16
C ALA A 98 14.87 -5.67 6.08
N THR A 99 14.39 -5.31 4.88
CA THR A 99 13.00 -4.93 4.64
C THR A 99 12.06 -6.11 4.95
N ALA A 100 12.36 -7.30 4.49
CA ALA A 100 11.56 -8.49 4.77
C ALA A 100 11.49 -8.81 6.27
N LEU A 101 12.61 -8.69 6.99
CA LEU A 101 12.66 -8.83 8.45
C LEU A 101 11.84 -7.74 9.16
N GLY A 102 11.95 -6.49 8.72
CA GLY A 102 11.16 -5.38 9.26
C GLY A 102 9.66 -5.65 9.16
N LYS A 103 9.21 -6.14 8.00
CA LYS A 103 7.81 -6.56 7.79
C LYS A 103 7.40 -7.72 8.68
N LEU A 104 8.24 -8.74 8.80
CA LEU A 104 7.97 -9.90 9.65
C LEU A 104 7.72 -9.48 11.10
N TYR A 105 8.56 -8.60 11.65
CA TYR A 105 8.37 -8.07 12.99
C TYR A 105 7.19 -7.09 13.10
N ALA A 106 6.93 -6.27 12.09
CA ALA A 106 5.80 -5.34 12.08
C ALA A 106 4.44 -6.05 12.13
N MET A 107 4.35 -7.27 11.61
CA MET A 107 3.14 -8.09 11.66
C MET A 107 2.80 -8.59 13.07
N GLN A 108 3.76 -8.54 14.01
CA GLN A 108 3.58 -8.99 15.40
C GLN A 108 2.94 -7.89 16.26
N GLN A 109 1.64 -7.66 16.02
CA GLN A 109 0.90 -6.56 16.68
C GLN A 109 0.27 -6.94 18.03
N ARG A 110 0.36 -8.21 18.44
CA ARG A 110 -0.27 -8.73 19.66
C ARG A 110 0.75 -9.48 20.52
N GLY A 111 0.45 -9.62 21.81
CA GLY A 111 1.27 -10.38 22.75
C GLY A 111 2.24 -9.52 23.58
N ILE A 112 2.88 -10.19 24.54
CA ILE A 112 3.77 -9.58 25.54
C ILE A 112 4.99 -8.92 24.88
N ASN A 113 5.50 -9.48 23.81
CA ASN A 113 6.71 -9.02 23.11
C ASN A 113 6.44 -7.95 22.03
N ARG A 114 5.22 -7.43 21.93
CA ARG A 114 4.83 -6.46 20.88
C ARG A 114 5.81 -5.27 20.78
N LYS A 115 6.14 -4.63 21.91
CA LYS A 115 7.04 -3.47 21.90
C LYS A 115 8.45 -3.84 21.43
N ALA A 116 8.95 -5.01 21.82
CA ALA A 116 10.26 -5.50 21.37
C ALA A 116 10.28 -5.77 19.86
N TYR A 117 9.24 -6.39 19.32
CA TYR A 117 9.13 -6.62 17.87
C TYR A 117 8.95 -5.32 17.09
N GLN A 118 8.21 -4.35 17.61
CA GLN A 118 8.12 -3.03 16.99
C GLN A 118 9.48 -2.33 16.92
N GLN A 119 10.31 -2.45 17.97
CA GLN A 119 11.67 -1.91 17.95
C GLN A 119 12.54 -2.66 16.93
N LYS A 120 12.53 -3.98 16.93
CA LYS A 120 13.25 -4.80 15.95
C LYS A 120 12.85 -4.44 14.51
N SER A 121 11.56 -4.20 14.28
CA SER A 121 11.04 -3.76 12.97
C SER A 121 11.65 -2.43 12.55
N ARG A 122 11.63 -1.42 13.44
CA ARG A 122 12.24 -0.10 13.17
C ARG A 122 13.73 -0.21 12.85
N ASP A 123 14.46 -1.01 13.63
CA ASP A 123 15.90 -1.22 13.44
C ASP A 123 16.21 -1.88 12.09
N CYS A 124 15.37 -2.84 11.67
CA CYS A 124 15.48 -3.47 10.37
C CYS A 124 15.25 -2.48 9.22
N PHE A 125 14.19 -1.68 9.29
CA PHE A 125 13.91 -0.66 8.29
C PHE A 125 14.97 0.44 8.26
N ALA A 126 15.50 0.84 9.40
CA ALA A 126 16.62 1.79 9.45
C ALA A 126 17.86 1.26 8.74
N ARG A 127 18.18 -0.04 8.92
CA ARG A 127 19.28 -0.69 8.16
C ARG A 127 18.97 -0.75 6.66
N ALA A 128 17.73 -1.08 6.29
CA ALA A 128 17.32 -1.16 4.89
C ALA A 128 17.44 0.20 4.17
N LEU A 129 17.13 1.30 4.86
CA LEU A 129 17.15 2.66 4.33
C LEU A 129 18.47 3.40 4.57
N LYS A 130 19.52 2.70 5.01
CA LYS A 130 20.82 3.32 5.34
C LYS A 130 21.47 4.06 4.17
N ASP A 131 21.27 3.53 2.95
CA ASP A 131 21.81 4.11 1.72
C ASP A 131 20.67 4.33 0.70
N PRO A 132 19.95 5.45 0.81
CA PRO A 132 18.85 5.76 -0.09
C PRO A 132 19.30 5.98 -1.53
N ASP A 133 20.53 6.50 -1.76
CA ASP A 133 21.07 6.70 -3.11
C ASP A 133 21.26 5.38 -3.86
N LEU A 134 21.73 4.36 -3.17
CA LEU A 134 21.89 3.03 -3.73
C LEU A 134 20.53 2.43 -4.13
N LEU A 135 19.54 2.59 -3.26
CA LEU A 135 18.18 2.08 -3.52
C LEU A 135 17.51 2.85 -4.66
N ALA A 136 17.68 4.16 -4.73
CA ALA A 136 17.13 5.00 -5.81
C ALA A 136 17.73 4.67 -7.19
N LYS A 137 19.00 4.26 -7.24
CA LYS A 137 19.68 3.81 -8.48
C LYS A 137 19.33 2.39 -8.88
N THR A 138 18.68 1.63 -8.01
CA THR A 138 18.31 0.23 -8.25
C THR A 138 16.86 0.13 -8.71
N GLN A 139 16.62 -0.57 -9.81
CA GLN A 139 15.26 -0.83 -10.30
C GLN A 139 14.57 -1.91 -9.45
N ALA A 140 13.38 -1.63 -8.94
CA ALA A 140 12.60 -2.57 -8.14
C ALA A 140 12.32 -3.90 -8.87
N LYS A 141 12.12 -3.84 -10.20
CA LYS A 141 11.89 -5.02 -11.05
C LYS A 141 12.99 -6.09 -10.94
N THR A 142 14.20 -5.72 -10.56
CA THR A 142 15.32 -6.66 -10.39
C THR A 142 15.05 -7.67 -9.27
N TYR A 143 14.22 -7.30 -8.31
CA TYR A 143 13.85 -8.13 -7.16
C TYR A 143 12.42 -8.67 -7.23
N GLU A 144 11.75 -8.52 -8.37
CA GLU A 144 10.47 -9.22 -8.59
C GLU A 144 10.73 -10.75 -8.66
N PRO A 145 9.85 -11.55 -8.08
CA PRO A 145 8.56 -11.21 -7.47
C PRO A 145 8.59 -11.00 -5.95
N ALA A 146 9.72 -10.86 -5.31
CA ALA A 146 9.81 -10.55 -3.87
C ALA A 146 9.33 -9.12 -3.56
N VAL A 147 9.55 -8.23 -4.51
CA VAL A 147 9.17 -6.82 -4.45
C VAL A 147 7.99 -6.58 -5.38
N GLU A 148 6.91 -6.01 -4.87
CA GLU A 148 5.75 -5.62 -5.66
C GLU A 148 5.80 -4.13 -5.96
N ARG A 149 5.71 -3.77 -7.24
CA ARG A 149 5.56 -2.37 -7.65
C ARG A 149 4.13 -1.93 -7.42
N ARG A 150 3.96 -0.81 -6.73
CA ARG A 150 2.65 -0.18 -6.49
C ARG A 150 2.21 0.64 -7.70
N ASP A 151 0.93 0.98 -7.78
CA ASP A 151 0.32 1.70 -8.91
C ASP A 151 1.03 2.99 -9.30
N MET A 152 1.58 3.72 -8.34
CA MET A 152 2.32 4.97 -8.56
C MET A 152 3.83 4.78 -8.82
N SER A 153 4.31 3.54 -8.98
CA SER A 153 5.73 3.23 -9.12
C SER A 153 6.41 3.98 -10.28
N LYS A 154 5.68 4.26 -11.36
CA LYS A 154 6.22 5.04 -12.50
C LYS A 154 6.65 6.45 -12.12
N ALA A 155 5.90 7.10 -11.23
CA ALA A 155 6.22 8.46 -10.78
C ALA A 155 7.50 8.50 -9.94
N PHE A 156 7.86 7.40 -9.28
CA PHE A 156 9.11 7.19 -8.55
C PHE A 156 10.22 6.57 -9.42
N GLY A 157 10.06 6.57 -10.74
CA GLY A 157 11.05 5.98 -11.66
C GLY A 157 11.18 4.46 -11.57
N GLY A 158 10.30 3.77 -10.86
CA GLY A 158 10.35 2.33 -10.63
C GLY A 158 11.54 1.90 -9.75
N ASP A 159 12.11 2.81 -8.98
CA ASP A 159 13.26 2.55 -8.11
C ASP A 159 12.92 1.63 -6.92
N LEU A 160 13.93 1.11 -6.26
CA LEU A 160 13.75 0.28 -5.07
C LEU A 160 13.50 1.14 -3.82
N LEU A 161 13.94 2.40 -3.82
CA LEU A 161 13.80 3.28 -2.65
C LEU A 161 12.33 3.48 -2.27
N HIS A 162 11.46 3.80 -3.23
CA HIS A 162 10.05 4.04 -2.93
C HIS A 162 9.34 2.79 -2.39
N VAL A 163 9.80 1.60 -2.80
CA VAL A 163 9.23 0.33 -2.28
C VAL A 163 9.67 0.11 -0.84
N VAL A 164 10.97 0.20 -0.56
CA VAL A 164 11.51 -0.01 0.79
C VAL A 164 10.98 1.03 1.77
N ALA A 165 10.98 2.31 1.39
CA ALA A 165 10.43 3.38 2.22
C ALA A 165 8.92 3.24 2.42
N GLY A 166 8.18 2.80 1.40
CA GLY A 166 6.74 2.52 1.50
C GLY A 166 6.43 1.39 2.47
N GLU A 167 7.22 0.31 2.47
CA GLU A 167 7.07 -0.79 3.43
C GLU A 167 7.39 -0.35 4.87
N ALA A 168 8.34 0.56 5.03
CA ALA A 168 8.69 1.17 6.31
C ALA A 168 7.74 2.29 6.74
N LYS A 169 6.83 2.74 5.86
CA LYS A 169 6.00 3.97 6.02
C LYS A 169 6.81 5.24 6.24
N GLU A 170 8.05 5.27 5.72
CA GLU A 170 8.98 6.40 5.79
C GLU A 170 8.79 7.38 4.61
N TYR A 171 7.53 7.77 4.37
CA TYR A 171 7.18 8.67 3.26
C TYR A 171 7.76 10.07 3.42
N GLY A 172 7.94 10.54 4.66
CA GLY A 172 8.63 11.80 4.93
C GLY A 172 10.09 11.78 4.50
N LEU A 173 10.80 10.65 4.67
CA LEU A 173 12.15 10.44 4.13
C LEU A 173 12.12 10.49 2.60
N LEU A 174 11.16 9.81 2.01
CA LEU A 174 10.99 9.74 0.55
C LEU A 174 10.73 11.13 -0.05
N ASN A 175 9.85 11.93 0.56
CA ASN A 175 9.58 13.30 0.15
C ASN A 175 10.88 14.14 0.17
N ARG A 176 11.59 14.17 1.30
CA ARG A 176 12.84 14.93 1.42
C ARG A 176 13.92 14.48 0.43
N TYR A 177 14.01 13.17 0.21
CA TYR A 177 14.98 12.62 -0.74
C TYR A 177 14.72 13.14 -2.16
N TYR A 178 13.49 13.03 -2.66
CA TYR A 178 13.17 13.46 -4.00
C TYR A 178 13.19 14.99 -4.18
N GLU A 179 12.83 15.77 -3.14
CA GLU A 179 13.02 17.22 -3.15
C GLU A 179 14.50 17.59 -3.31
N ALA A 180 15.38 16.98 -2.52
CA ALA A 180 16.82 17.23 -2.58
C ALA A 180 17.43 16.85 -3.95
N HIS A 181 16.80 15.92 -4.68
CA HIS A 181 17.26 15.47 -6.00
C HIS A 181 16.47 16.09 -7.17
N GLY A 182 15.64 17.11 -6.91
CA GLY A 182 14.93 17.84 -7.94
C GLY A 182 13.74 17.11 -8.58
N ASN A 183 13.32 15.97 -8.03
CA ASN A 183 12.14 15.22 -8.49
C ASN A 183 10.90 15.64 -7.68
N ARG A 184 10.42 16.88 -7.92
CA ARG A 184 9.26 17.44 -7.22
C ARG A 184 7.97 16.64 -7.43
N ARG A 185 7.83 15.96 -8.58
CA ARG A 185 6.65 15.11 -8.87
C ARG A 185 6.58 13.92 -7.90
N ALA A 186 7.68 13.20 -7.74
CA ALA A 186 7.77 12.11 -6.77
C ALA A 186 7.65 12.61 -5.33
N ALA A 187 8.23 13.76 -5.01
CA ALA A 187 8.12 14.39 -3.70
C ALA A 187 6.68 14.74 -3.33
N CYS A 188 5.91 15.30 -4.26
CA CYS A 188 4.48 15.58 -4.08
C CYS A 188 3.69 14.31 -3.74
N LEU A 189 3.90 13.24 -4.49
CA LEU A 189 3.21 11.96 -4.24
C LEU A 189 3.64 11.32 -2.92
N ALA A 190 4.92 11.42 -2.55
CA ALA A 190 5.40 10.95 -1.25
C ALA A 190 4.75 11.70 -0.09
N ALA A 191 4.61 13.02 -0.19
CA ALA A 191 3.90 13.83 0.81
C ALA A 191 2.42 13.47 0.92
N CYS A 192 1.76 13.20 -0.20
CA CYS A 192 0.39 12.72 -0.23
C CYS A 192 0.24 11.36 0.48
N LEU A 193 1.14 10.42 0.19
CA LEU A 193 1.16 9.10 0.84
C LEU A 193 1.43 9.20 2.33
N ASP A 194 2.28 10.14 2.76
CA ASP A 194 2.55 10.38 4.18
C ASP A 194 1.28 10.78 4.94
N LEU A 195 0.50 11.70 4.40
CA LEU A 195 -0.79 12.08 4.97
C LEU A 195 -1.76 10.89 5.04
N ARG A 196 -1.89 10.14 3.96
CA ARG A 196 -2.83 9.00 3.87
C ARG A 196 -2.48 7.86 4.83
N GLU A 197 -1.21 7.50 4.91
CA GLU A 197 -0.77 6.30 5.61
C GLU A 197 -0.38 6.56 7.08
N ASN A 198 0.15 7.75 7.37
CA ASN A 198 0.68 8.08 8.70
C ASN A 198 -0.21 9.01 9.51
N HIS A 199 -1.16 9.71 8.86
CA HIS A 199 -2.00 10.72 9.51
C HIS A 199 -3.50 10.55 9.26
N SER A 200 -3.94 9.37 8.81
CA SER A 200 -5.36 9.05 8.60
C SER A 200 -6.17 9.08 9.90
N ASP A 201 -5.54 8.90 11.05
CA ASP A 201 -6.16 9.01 12.38
C ASP A 201 -6.72 10.41 12.66
N TRP A 202 -6.16 11.48 12.07
CA TRP A 202 -6.69 12.83 12.17
C TRP A 202 -8.12 12.95 11.64
N LEU A 203 -8.52 12.11 10.70
CA LEU A 203 -9.86 12.12 10.11
C LEU A 203 -10.98 11.66 11.05
N TYR A 204 -10.63 11.06 12.20
CA TYR A 204 -11.63 10.55 13.15
C TYR A 204 -12.21 11.61 14.10
N THR A 205 -11.61 12.80 14.17
CA THR A 205 -12.09 13.90 15.02
C THR A 205 -12.30 15.17 14.20
N ARG A 206 -13.20 16.07 14.66
CA ARG A 206 -13.46 17.33 13.95
C ARG A 206 -12.21 18.22 13.90
N SER A 207 -11.49 18.35 15.01
CA SER A 207 -10.23 19.11 15.06
C SER A 207 -9.13 18.47 14.19
N GLY A 208 -9.06 17.16 14.19
CA GLY A 208 -8.13 16.41 13.33
C GLY A 208 -8.43 16.60 11.84
N LYS A 209 -9.71 16.57 11.41
CA LYS A 209 -10.10 16.87 10.03
C LYS A 209 -9.64 18.28 9.61
N GLN A 210 -9.81 19.28 10.47
CA GLN A 210 -9.34 20.65 10.20
C GLN A 210 -7.81 20.69 10.06
N HIS A 211 -7.09 19.97 10.93
CA HIS A 211 -5.63 19.86 10.86
C HIS A 211 -5.19 19.17 9.57
N TYR A 212 -5.85 18.09 9.20
CA TYR A 212 -5.60 17.35 7.95
C TYR A 212 -5.83 18.24 6.73
N GLN A 213 -6.94 18.99 6.66
CA GLN A 213 -7.22 19.94 5.60
C GLN A 213 -6.15 21.02 5.50
N HIS A 214 -5.74 21.59 6.64
CA HIS A 214 -4.69 22.62 6.67
C HIS A 214 -3.34 22.08 6.17
N ALA A 215 -3.00 20.84 6.50
CA ALA A 215 -1.80 20.18 5.99
C ALA A 215 -1.88 19.97 4.47
N ILE A 216 -3.04 19.54 3.94
CA ILE A 216 -3.26 19.43 2.50
C ILE A 216 -3.12 20.79 1.81
N ASP A 217 -3.76 21.84 2.32
CA ASP A 217 -3.70 23.19 1.74
C ASP A 217 -2.25 23.71 1.68
N SER A 218 -1.47 23.44 2.72
CA SER A 218 -0.05 23.77 2.75
C SER A 218 0.74 23.05 1.65
N LEU A 219 0.47 21.76 1.44
CA LEU A 219 1.10 20.97 0.37
C LEU A 219 0.62 21.40 -1.02
N ILE A 220 -0.66 21.73 -1.19
CA ILE A 220 -1.20 22.28 -2.44
C ILE A 220 -0.47 23.57 -2.81
N ASN A 221 -0.24 24.46 -1.85
CA ASN A 221 0.50 25.70 -2.09
C ASN A 221 1.93 25.45 -2.59
N VAL A 222 2.57 24.36 -2.12
CA VAL A 222 3.93 24.00 -2.56
C VAL A 222 3.94 23.38 -3.94
N TYR A 223 2.96 22.53 -4.27
CA TYR A 223 2.97 21.67 -5.46
C TYR A 223 1.91 22.05 -6.52
N GLN A 224 1.23 23.18 -6.39
CA GLN A 224 0.10 23.57 -7.24
C GLN A 224 0.40 23.65 -8.75
N ASP A 225 1.66 23.77 -9.11
CA ASP A 225 2.17 23.79 -10.48
C ASP A 225 2.31 22.40 -11.12
N LEU A 226 2.08 21.33 -10.35
CA LEU A 226 2.23 19.96 -10.79
C LEU A 226 0.88 19.27 -10.95
N ASP A 227 0.74 18.42 -11.96
CA ASP A 227 -0.47 17.60 -12.17
C ASP A 227 -0.70 16.61 -11.02
N GLU A 228 0.36 16.12 -10.39
CA GLU A 228 0.32 15.23 -9.23
C GLU A 228 -0.38 15.85 -8.03
N CYS A 229 -0.48 17.17 -7.96
CA CYS A 229 -1.26 17.88 -6.94
C CYS A 229 -2.76 17.50 -7.00
N GLY A 230 -3.22 16.93 -8.11
CA GLY A 230 -4.54 16.31 -8.22
C GLY A 230 -4.81 15.24 -7.16
N GLU A 231 -3.78 14.53 -6.66
CA GLU A 231 -3.93 13.59 -5.54
C GLU A 231 -4.32 14.31 -4.25
N LEU A 232 -3.65 15.43 -3.95
CA LEU A 232 -3.97 16.25 -2.77
C LEU A 232 -5.37 16.87 -2.90
N ALA A 233 -5.78 17.25 -4.11
CA ALA A 233 -7.11 17.75 -4.35
C ALA A 233 -8.20 16.70 -4.10
N ILE A 234 -7.95 15.44 -4.45
CA ILE A 234 -8.85 14.31 -4.14
C ILE A 234 -8.96 14.13 -2.62
N ASP A 235 -7.84 14.13 -1.90
CA ASP A 235 -7.82 13.98 -0.45
C ASP A 235 -8.50 15.15 0.27
N HIS A 236 -8.32 16.38 -0.22
CA HIS A 236 -9.02 17.54 0.32
C HIS A 236 -10.54 17.39 0.19
N TYR A 237 -11.01 16.94 -0.98
CA TYR A 237 -12.44 16.71 -1.20
C TYR A 237 -13.02 15.69 -0.20
N GLU A 238 -12.31 14.56 0.01
CA GLU A 238 -12.75 13.51 0.96
C GLU A 238 -12.72 13.99 2.42
N ALA A 239 -11.87 14.97 2.75
CA ALA A 239 -11.77 15.55 4.08
C ALA A 239 -12.75 16.73 4.32
N MET A 240 -13.55 17.14 3.34
CA MET A 240 -14.53 18.22 3.52
C MET A 240 -15.60 17.87 4.54
N ASP A 241 -15.98 18.84 5.38
CA ASP A 241 -16.99 18.67 6.43
C ASP A 241 -18.37 18.37 5.81
N GLU A 242 -18.91 17.18 6.11
CA GLU A 242 -20.18 16.70 5.58
C GLU A 242 -21.40 17.36 6.22
N ASP A 243 -21.24 17.93 7.42
CA ASP A 243 -22.32 18.52 8.20
C ASP A 243 -22.65 19.97 7.80
N ALA A 244 -21.88 20.56 6.89
CA ALA A 244 -22.13 21.91 6.42
C ALA A 244 -23.42 21.99 5.57
N LYS A 245 -24.29 22.96 5.85
CA LYS A 245 -25.60 23.11 5.17
C LYS A 245 -25.50 23.27 3.65
N ASP A 246 -24.41 23.87 3.17
CA ASP A 246 -24.13 24.12 1.76
C ASP A 246 -23.09 23.16 1.18
N ILE A 247 -22.93 21.98 1.80
CA ILE A 247 -21.84 21.06 1.45
C ILE A 247 -21.87 20.62 -0.03
N VAL A 248 -23.03 20.37 -0.59
CA VAL A 248 -23.17 19.93 -1.99
C VAL A 248 -22.67 21.00 -2.94
N GLU A 249 -23.08 22.25 -2.76
CA GLU A 249 -22.65 23.38 -3.59
C GLU A 249 -21.14 23.63 -3.43
N ARG A 250 -20.62 23.55 -2.21
CA ARG A 250 -19.20 23.69 -1.93
C ARG A 250 -18.38 22.59 -2.60
N ARG A 251 -18.84 21.36 -2.53
CA ARG A 251 -18.21 20.21 -3.19
C ARG A 251 -18.19 20.38 -4.72
N ILE A 252 -19.30 20.78 -5.32
CA ILE A 252 -19.36 21.00 -6.77
C ILE A 252 -18.37 22.11 -7.18
N ARG A 253 -18.39 23.27 -6.51
CA ARG A 253 -17.44 24.36 -6.78
C ARG A 253 -15.99 23.93 -6.62
N TYR A 254 -15.69 23.15 -5.58
CA TYR A 254 -14.35 22.65 -5.35
C TYR A 254 -13.90 21.68 -6.46
N ILE A 255 -14.77 20.75 -6.86
CA ILE A 255 -14.48 19.82 -7.94
C ILE A 255 -14.20 20.56 -9.24
N ASP A 256 -15.05 21.53 -9.60
CA ASP A 256 -14.87 22.31 -10.83
C ASP A 256 -13.55 23.08 -10.83
N TRP A 257 -13.18 23.67 -9.70
CA TRP A 257 -11.90 24.33 -9.52
C TRP A 257 -10.71 23.35 -9.63
N ALA A 258 -10.78 22.21 -8.96
CA ALA A 258 -9.71 21.21 -8.96
C ALA A 258 -9.50 20.60 -10.36
N ILE A 259 -10.60 20.30 -11.08
CA ILE A 259 -10.54 19.79 -12.47
C ILE A 259 -9.95 20.83 -13.41
N ALA A 260 -10.30 22.12 -13.25
CA ALA A 260 -9.73 23.20 -14.07
C ALA A 260 -8.21 23.32 -13.88
N LYS A 261 -7.69 23.06 -12.66
CA LYS A 261 -6.25 23.14 -12.37
C LYS A 261 -5.48 21.87 -12.73
N TRP A 262 -5.98 20.72 -12.34
CA TRP A 262 -5.23 19.44 -12.40
C TRP A 262 -5.98 18.34 -13.16
N GLY A 263 -6.86 18.74 -14.07
CA GLY A 263 -7.68 17.80 -14.85
C GLY A 263 -6.88 16.80 -15.72
N ALA A 264 -5.61 17.11 -16.00
CA ALA A 264 -4.71 16.20 -16.73
C ALA A 264 -4.24 15.00 -15.86
N TRP A 265 -4.32 15.10 -14.52
CA TRP A 265 -3.97 13.98 -13.66
C TRP A 265 -4.95 12.81 -13.85
N PRO A 266 -4.46 11.58 -14.15
CA PRO A 266 -5.33 10.46 -14.53
C PRO A 266 -6.42 10.13 -13.51
N ARG A 267 -6.11 10.25 -12.20
CA ARG A 267 -7.05 9.93 -11.13
C ARG A 267 -8.10 11.01 -10.85
N MET A 268 -8.04 12.15 -11.50
CA MET A 268 -9.10 13.18 -11.44
C MET A 268 -10.47 12.66 -11.92
N ASN A 269 -10.51 11.50 -12.56
CA ASN A 269 -11.78 10.81 -12.85
C ASN A 269 -12.59 10.51 -11.58
N ILE A 270 -11.94 10.34 -10.42
CA ILE A 270 -12.63 10.20 -9.13
C ILE A 270 -13.52 11.41 -8.87
N LEU A 271 -12.98 12.63 -8.99
CA LEU A 271 -13.74 13.84 -8.78
C LEU A 271 -14.80 14.09 -9.87
N ARG A 272 -14.52 13.72 -11.13
CA ARG A 272 -15.53 13.78 -12.20
C ARG A 272 -16.74 12.88 -11.90
N ASN A 273 -16.51 11.66 -11.44
CA ASN A 273 -17.57 10.74 -11.03
C ASN A 273 -18.36 11.31 -9.84
N LYS A 274 -17.66 11.80 -8.80
CA LYS A 274 -18.32 12.46 -7.64
C LYS A 274 -19.19 13.64 -8.06
N ARG A 275 -18.73 14.45 -9.01
CA ARG A 275 -19.53 15.55 -9.57
C ARG A 275 -20.81 15.05 -10.22
N THR A 276 -20.70 14.01 -11.05
CA THR A 276 -21.85 13.39 -11.71
C THR A 276 -22.85 12.87 -10.67
N ASP A 277 -22.38 12.19 -9.62
CA ASP A 277 -23.24 11.67 -8.55
C ASP A 277 -23.96 12.80 -7.79
N LEU A 278 -23.26 13.91 -7.49
CA LEU A 278 -23.83 15.07 -6.81
C LEU A 278 -24.87 15.83 -7.64
N THR A 279 -24.77 15.78 -8.98
CA THR A 279 -25.67 16.47 -9.92
C THR A 279 -26.74 15.55 -10.50
N ALA A 280 -26.65 14.24 -10.23
CA ALA A 280 -27.64 13.28 -10.71
C ALA A 280 -29.01 13.54 -10.06
N PRO A 281 -30.11 13.49 -10.82
CA PRO A 281 -31.46 13.56 -10.25
C PRO A 281 -31.67 12.45 -9.24
N GLN A 282 -31.96 12.81 -8.00
CA GLN A 282 -32.30 11.83 -6.97
C GLN A 282 -33.81 11.71 -6.87
N PHE A 283 -34.33 10.52 -7.13
CA PHE A 283 -35.73 10.20 -6.94
C PHE A 283 -35.89 9.33 -5.71
N ASN A 284 -36.62 9.81 -4.72
CA ASN A 284 -36.94 9.00 -3.55
C ASN A 284 -38.36 8.51 -3.70
N ILE A 285 -38.54 7.20 -3.89
CA ILE A 285 -39.86 6.55 -3.97
C ILE A 285 -40.17 5.93 -2.61
N SER A 286 -41.10 6.51 -1.86
CA SER A 286 -41.59 5.93 -0.61
C SER A 286 -43.00 5.37 -0.76
N LEU A 287 -43.18 4.12 -0.31
CA LEU A 287 -44.52 3.49 -0.20
C LEU A 287 -45.02 3.73 1.20
N GLN A 288 -46.20 4.38 1.32
CA GLN A 288 -46.82 4.64 2.62
C GLN A 288 -47.38 3.36 3.30
N GLU A 289 -47.71 2.33 2.55
CA GLU A 289 -48.27 1.09 3.08
C GLU A 289 -47.39 -0.12 2.74
N ARG A 290 -47.06 -0.90 3.77
CA ARG A 290 -46.24 -2.12 3.64
C ARG A 290 -47.03 -3.37 3.26
N GLN A 291 -48.38 -3.34 3.36
CA GLN A 291 -49.23 -4.50 3.05
C GLN A 291 -50.08 -4.27 1.80
N MET A 292 -50.10 -5.27 0.92
CA MET A 292 -50.90 -5.26 -0.30
C MET A 292 -52.25 -5.93 -0.08
N LEU A 293 -53.33 -5.20 -0.36
CA LEU A 293 -54.61 -5.81 -0.63
C LEU A 293 -54.87 -5.80 -2.15
N PRO A 294 -55.29 -6.92 -2.74
CA PRO A 294 -55.56 -6.98 -4.18
C PRO A 294 -56.63 -5.97 -4.57
N GLY A 295 -56.43 -5.16 -5.62
CA GLY A 295 -57.41 -4.25 -6.18
C GLY A 295 -57.47 -2.84 -5.60
N LYS A 296 -56.56 -2.42 -4.70
CA LYS A 296 -56.44 -1.01 -4.25
C LYS A 296 -55.43 -0.23 -5.01
N GLU A 297 -55.78 0.97 -5.45
CA GLU A 297 -54.86 1.98 -6.03
C GLU A 297 -53.85 2.46 -4.97
N ARG A 298 -52.63 2.69 -5.39
CA ARG A 298 -51.55 3.18 -4.53
C ARG A 298 -51.17 4.60 -4.86
N LYS A 299 -50.99 5.39 -3.83
CA LYS A 299 -50.33 6.71 -3.97
C LYS A 299 -48.84 6.52 -3.80
N ILE A 300 -48.09 6.84 -4.85
CA ILE A 300 -46.62 6.91 -4.84
C ILE A 300 -46.27 8.39 -4.70
N HIS A 301 -45.55 8.73 -3.63
CA HIS A 301 -44.94 10.07 -3.53
C HIS A 301 -43.52 10.01 -4.12
N ILE A 302 -43.31 10.86 -5.11
CA ILE A 302 -42.02 11.09 -5.73
C ILE A 302 -41.56 12.46 -5.23
N ASN A 303 -40.52 12.49 -4.42
CA ASN A 303 -39.88 13.70 -3.95
C ASN A 303 -38.55 13.90 -4.65
#